data_2b7fe167f821f17be7af129b2a74bb6a
#
_entry.id   2b7fe167f821f17be7af129b2a74bb6a
#
_cell.length_a   1.000
_cell.length_b   1.000
_cell.length_c   1.000
_cell.angle_alpha   90.00
_cell.angle_beta   90.00
_cell.angle_gamma   90.00
#
_symmetry.space_group_name_H-M   'P 1'
#
loop_
_entity.id
_entity.type
_entity.pdbx_description
1 polymer ?
#
loop_
_entity_poly.entity_id
_entity_poly.type
_entity_poly.pdbx_seq_one_letter_code
_entity_poly.pdbx_strand_id
1 'polypeptide(L)'
;AHFATKESLQLAVLEQAGLNIGYLSMNVTKPPFDKVEVRQAVAMAIDKDAILKEVYQGAGQRAKNPIPPTMWSYDDATVDYAFDPVKAKEMLTAAGVTALETDLWYMPVQRPYNPNGKRMAEMMQADLAKVGINAKLVSYEWGEYRKRLQAGEHQMGLLGWTGDNGDPDNFFFLAGCDKDGKPAGQNLSKMCDAKFNENMMKARQLTDQAERTKLYQEMQKIHHDNVMWMNIAHSTVFEPTRKSVSGYKVSPFGAHEFQNVDIAE
;
A
#
# COMPACT_ATOMS: atom_id res chain seq x y z
N ALA A 1 -3.44 -31.06 -13.56
CA ALA A 1 -3.58 -31.08 -12.11
C ALA A 1 -5.08 -30.95 -11.79
N HIS A 2 -5.66 -31.95 -11.13
CA HIS A 2 -7.05 -31.89 -10.64
C HIS A 2 -7.03 -30.95 -9.43
N PHE A 3 -7.53 -29.74 -9.60
CA PHE A 3 -7.82 -28.89 -8.44
C PHE A 3 -9.08 -29.44 -7.77
N ALA A 4 -8.93 -29.92 -6.55
CA ALA A 4 -10.06 -30.29 -5.73
C ALA A 4 -10.98 -29.07 -5.53
N THR A 5 -12.28 -29.21 -5.73
CA THR A 5 -13.24 -28.13 -5.52
C THR A 5 -13.44 -27.87 -4.02
N LYS A 6 -13.92 -26.66 -3.65
CA LYS A 6 -14.30 -26.34 -2.26
C LYS A 6 -15.24 -27.40 -1.66
N GLU A 7 -16.13 -27.94 -2.46
CA GLU A 7 -17.10 -28.97 -2.07
C GLU A 7 -16.44 -30.32 -1.80
N SER A 8 -15.53 -30.77 -2.68
CA SER A 8 -14.83 -32.05 -2.50
C SER A 8 -13.90 -32.04 -1.28
N LEU A 9 -13.39 -30.88 -0.88
CA LEU A 9 -12.54 -30.73 0.30
C LEU A 9 -13.32 -30.42 1.58
N GLN A 10 -14.65 -30.33 1.51
CA GLN A 10 -15.48 -29.93 2.65
C GLN A 10 -15.05 -28.59 3.27
N LEU A 11 -14.66 -27.60 2.41
CA LEU A 11 -14.19 -26.29 2.85
C LEU A 11 -15.31 -25.25 2.84
N ALA A 12 -15.32 -24.41 3.88
CA ALA A 12 -15.91 -23.08 3.90
C ALA A 12 -14.78 -22.06 3.70
N VAL A 13 -15.05 -20.97 2.99
CA VAL A 13 -14.12 -19.85 2.88
C VAL A 13 -14.76 -18.65 3.54
N LEU A 14 -14.16 -18.20 4.61
CA LEU A 14 -14.56 -17.00 5.33
C LEU A 14 -13.87 -15.79 4.71
N GLU A 15 -14.55 -14.67 4.63
CA GLU A 15 -14.06 -13.44 4.00
C GLU A 15 -14.20 -12.28 4.96
N GLN A 16 -13.17 -11.43 5.00
CA GLN A 16 -13.15 -10.20 5.79
C GLN A 16 -12.39 -9.11 5.04
N ALA A 17 -12.95 -7.90 4.99
CA ALA A 17 -12.20 -6.73 4.53
C ALA A 17 -10.97 -6.54 5.42
N GLY A 18 -9.78 -6.61 4.81
CA GLY A 18 -8.53 -6.50 5.55
C GLY A 18 -8.22 -5.06 5.94
N LEU A 19 -7.72 -4.86 7.15
CA LEU A 19 -7.14 -3.59 7.55
C LEU A 19 -5.70 -3.52 7.02
N ASN A 20 -5.55 -3.34 5.71
CA ASN A 20 -4.24 -3.33 5.07
C ASN A 20 -4.16 -2.34 3.90
N ILE A 21 -2.94 -2.03 3.49
CA ILE A 21 -2.60 -1.22 2.33
C ILE A 21 -1.37 -1.79 1.63
N GLY A 22 -1.45 -2.01 0.32
CA GLY A 22 -0.30 -2.22 -0.55
C GLY A 22 0.06 -0.92 -1.26
N TYR A 23 1.33 -0.57 -1.31
CA TYR A 23 1.78 0.68 -1.91
C TYR A 23 3.13 0.56 -2.63
N LEU A 24 3.38 1.51 -3.54
CA LEU A 24 4.67 1.77 -4.16
C LEU A 24 5.27 3.03 -3.53
N SER A 25 6.36 2.87 -2.81
CA SER A 25 7.17 3.99 -2.30
C SER A 25 8.11 4.50 -3.37
N MET A 26 8.24 5.82 -3.48
CA MET A 26 9.22 6.53 -4.29
C MET A 26 10.11 7.35 -3.36
N ASN A 27 11.40 7.08 -3.38
CA ASN A 27 12.35 7.71 -2.46
C ASN A 27 12.68 9.13 -2.92
N VAL A 28 12.17 10.15 -2.23
CA VAL A 28 12.35 11.56 -2.60
C VAL A 28 13.80 12.05 -2.47
N THR A 29 14.68 11.29 -1.84
CA THR A 29 16.12 11.62 -1.79
C THR A 29 16.88 11.19 -3.04
N LYS A 30 16.18 10.51 -3.97
CA LYS A 30 16.71 10.00 -5.24
C LYS A 30 16.07 10.75 -6.41
N PRO A 31 16.69 11.75 -7.00
CA PRO A 31 16.16 12.40 -8.20
C PRO A 31 15.84 11.38 -9.31
N PRO A 32 14.75 11.58 -10.08
CA PRO A 32 13.86 12.75 -10.10
C PRO A 32 12.64 12.61 -9.17
N PHE A 33 12.59 11.66 -8.24
CA PHE A 33 11.45 11.43 -7.33
C PHE A 33 11.29 12.51 -6.25
N ASP A 34 12.25 13.44 -6.12
CA ASP A 34 12.12 14.68 -5.36
C ASP A 34 11.01 15.59 -5.89
N LYS A 35 10.73 15.54 -7.20
CA LYS A 35 9.68 16.33 -7.86
C LYS A 35 8.32 15.66 -7.70
N VAL A 36 7.33 16.38 -7.17
CA VAL A 36 5.97 15.86 -6.98
C VAL A 36 5.31 15.49 -8.32
N GLU A 37 5.55 16.27 -9.36
CA GLU A 37 5.02 16.05 -10.71
C GLU A 37 5.48 14.71 -11.29
N VAL A 38 6.70 14.29 -10.99
CA VAL A 38 7.22 12.98 -11.39
C VAL A 38 6.51 11.86 -10.64
N ARG A 39 6.27 12.01 -9.33
CA ARG A 39 5.55 11.01 -8.54
C ARG A 39 4.08 10.90 -8.95
N GLN A 40 3.44 12.04 -9.26
CA GLN A 40 2.08 12.07 -9.81
C GLN A 40 2.02 11.39 -11.19
N ALA A 41 2.99 11.66 -12.06
CA ALA A 41 3.08 11.01 -13.37
C ALA A 41 3.25 9.48 -13.22
N VAL A 42 4.09 9.01 -12.31
CA VAL A 42 4.22 7.57 -12.00
C VAL A 42 2.88 6.98 -11.56
N ALA A 43 2.14 7.67 -10.67
CA ALA A 43 0.83 7.22 -10.20
C ALA A 43 -0.20 7.13 -11.34
N MET A 44 -0.14 8.03 -12.33
CA MET A 44 -1.01 8.02 -13.50
C MET A 44 -0.56 7.02 -14.58
N ALA A 45 0.72 6.65 -14.61
CA ALA A 45 1.26 5.72 -15.60
C ALA A 45 0.92 4.26 -15.33
N ILE A 46 0.55 3.89 -14.10
CA ILE A 46 0.36 2.51 -13.64
C ILE A 46 -1.13 2.16 -13.60
N ASP A 47 -1.51 1.10 -14.33
CA ASP A 47 -2.87 0.57 -14.35
C ASP A 47 -3.17 -0.26 -13.10
N LYS A 48 -3.74 0.41 -12.07
CA LYS A 48 -4.13 -0.27 -10.82
C LYS A 48 -5.27 -1.28 -11.03
N ASP A 49 -6.18 -1.04 -11.97
CA ASP A 49 -7.31 -1.94 -12.20
C ASP A 49 -6.84 -3.24 -12.86
N ALA A 50 -5.88 -3.17 -13.77
CA ALA A 50 -5.21 -4.37 -14.30
C ALA A 50 -4.47 -5.14 -13.20
N ILE A 51 -3.78 -4.44 -12.28
CA ILE A 51 -3.11 -5.07 -11.13
C ILE A 51 -4.13 -5.74 -10.20
N LEU A 52 -5.25 -5.09 -9.88
CA LEU A 52 -6.31 -5.68 -9.07
C LEU A 52 -6.86 -6.97 -9.69
N LYS A 53 -7.08 -6.95 -10.99
CA LYS A 53 -7.58 -8.11 -11.73
C LYS A 53 -6.57 -9.27 -11.73
N GLU A 54 -5.33 -9.00 -12.11
CA GLU A 54 -4.33 -10.05 -12.39
C GLU A 54 -3.58 -10.53 -11.15
N VAL A 55 -3.36 -9.64 -10.16
CA VAL A 55 -2.58 -9.96 -8.96
C VAL A 55 -3.48 -10.30 -7.79
N TYR A 56 -4.52 -9.50 -7.55
CA TYR A 56 -5.46 -9.74 -6.45
C TYR A 56 -6.63 -10.65 -6.83
N GLN A 57 -6.87 -10.90 -8.12
CA GLN A 57 -7.90 -11.81 -8.63
C GLN A 57 -9.32 -11.52 -8.05
N GLY A 58 -9.62 -10.24 -7.90
CA GLY A 58 -10.87 -9.76 -7.29
C GLY A 58 -10.87 -9.69 -5.76
N ALA A 59 -9.80 -10.15 -5.11
CA ALA A 59 -9.64 -10.12 -3.65
C ALA A 59 -9.09 -8.78 -3.12
N GLY A 60 -9.44 -7.67 -3.76
CA GLY A 60 -8.99 -6.35 -3.37
C GLY A 60 -9.80 -5.24 -4.00
N GLN A 61 -9.71 -4.08 -3.40
CA GLN A 61 -10.28 -2.85 -3.93
C GLN A 61 -9.20 -1.81 -4.15
N ARG A 62 -9.39 -0.93 -5.13
CA ARG A 62 -8.47 0.16 -5.45
C ARG A 62 -8.31 1.09 -4.26
N ALA A 63 -7.06 1.33 -3.87
CA ALA A 63 -6.76 2.25 -2.80
C ALA A 63 -6.53 3.66 -3.34
N LYS A 64 -7.31 4.63 -2.81
CA LYS A 64 -7.14 6.07 -3.05
C LYS A 64 -6.54 6.79 -1.85
N ASN A 65 -6.65 6.21 -0.66
CA ASN A 65 -6.11 6.73 0.59
C ASN A 65 -5.10 5.76 1.22
N PRO A 66 -4.22 6.22 2.10
CA PRO A 66 -3.26 5.36 2.80
C PRO A 66 -3.89 4.46 3.87
N ILE A 67 -5.14 4.70 4.26
CA ILE A 67 -5.90 3.90 5.21
C ILE A 67 -7.06 3.19 4.51
N PRO A 68 -7.50 2.01 4.98
CA PRO A 68 -8.62 1.29 4.37
C PRO A 68 -9.97 1.98 4.64
N PRO A 69 -10.98 1.81 3.74
CA PRO A 69 -12.27 2.50 3.84
C PRO A 69 -13.12 2.07 5.04
N THR A 70 -12.75 0.98 5.72
CA THR A 70 -13.37 0.57 6.99
C THR A 70 -12.87 1.36 8.20
N MET A 71 -11.85 2.21 8.00
CA MET A 71 -11.30 3.03 9.06
C MET A 71 -12.17 4.27 9.31
N TRP A 72 -12.44 4.55 10.58
CA TRP A 72 -13.39 5.61 11.00
C TRP A 72 -13.06 7.04 10.55
N SER A 73 -11.82 7.33 10.14
CA SER A 73 -11.40 8.65 9.64
C SER A 73 -11.22 8.67 8.11
N TYR A 74 -11.64 7.62 7.40
CA TYR A 74 -11.47 7.56 5.95
C TYR A 74 -12.13 8.74 5.25
N ASP A 75 -11.40 9.38 4.32
CA ASP A 75 -11.92 10.47 3.50
C ASP A 75 -12.41 9.94 2.16
N ASP A 76 -13.71 9.78 2.03
CA ASP A 76 -14.30 9.28 0.79
C ASP A 76 -14.31 10.32 -0.34
N ALA A 77 -14.09 11.60 -0.02
CA ALA A 77 -14.03 12.67 -1.01
C ALA A 77 -12.73 12.68 -1.84
N THR A 78 -11.67 12.00 -1.37
CA THR A 78 -10.43 11.87 -2.14
C THR A 78 -10.70 11.24 -3.50
N VAL A 79 -10.22 11.88 -4.57
CA VAL A 79 -10.28 11.37 -5.94
C VAL A 79 -8.90 10.82 -6.32
N ASP A 80 -8.84 9.53 -6.64
CA ASP A 80 -7.57 8.88 -7.00
C ASP A 80 -7.03 9.35 -8.35
N TYR A 81 -5.73 9.20 -8.56
CA TYR A 81 -5.11 9.46 -9.86
C TYR A 81 -5.64 8.48 -10.90
N ALA A 82 -6.26 9.00 -11.96
CA ALA A 82 -6.73 8.18 -13.08
C ALA A 82 -5.55 7.58 -13.85
N PHE A 83 -5.69 6.37 -14.35
CA PHE A 83 -4.74 5.79 -15.29
C PHE A 83 -4.78 6.58 -16.61
N ASP A 84 -3.73 7.31 -16.90
CA ASP A 84 -3.57 8.11 -18.10
C ASP A 84 -2.08 8.19 -18.49
N PRO A 85 -1.57 7.21 -19.24
CA PRO A 85 -0.17 7.17 -19.62
C PRO A 85 0.21 8.30 -20.60
N VAL A 86 -0.74 8.87 -21.33
CA VAL A 86 -0.47 10.00 -22.23
C VAL A 86 -0.14 11.24 -21.40
N LYS A 87 -1.02 11.59 -20.47
CA LYS A 87 -0.81 12.71 -19.56
C LYS A 87 0.42 12.49 -18.66
N ALA A 88 0.63 11.26 -18.18
CA ALA A 88 1.83 10.93 -17.42
C ALA A 88 3.12 11.25 -18.19
N LYS A 89 3.19 10.87 -19.46
CA LYS A 89 4.34 11.15 -20.32
C LYS A 89 4.54 12.66 -20.56
N GLU A 90 3.45 13.40 -20.75
CA GLU A 90 3.49 14.87 -20.88
C GLU A 90 4.03 15.52 -19.61
N MET A 91 3.57 15.09 -18.43
CA MET A 91 4.04 15.59 -17.13
C MET A 91 5.53 15.28 -16.90
N LEU A 92 5.98 14.05 -17.22
CA LEU A 92 7.39 13.68 -17.16
C LEU A 92 8.25 14.57 -18.06
N THR A 93 7.81 14.79 -19.29
CA THR A 93 8.51 15.67 -20.25
C THR A 93 8.59 17.10 -19.73
N ALA A 94 7.50 17.65 -19.20
CA ALA A 94 7.47 18.99 -18.61
C ALA A 94 8.38 19.12 -17.39
N ALA A 95 8.53 18.03 -16.60
CA ALA A 95 9.46 17.94 -15.48
C ALA A 95 10.93 17.73 -15.90
N GLY A 96 11.23 17.65 -17.22
CA GLY A 96 12.55 17.42 -17.77
C GLY A 96 13.00 15.95 -17.75
N VAL A 97 12.05 15.02 -17.64
CA VAL A 97 12.32 13.57 -17.61
C VAL A 97 11.79 12.95 -18.90
N THR A 98 12.63 12.81 -19.90
CA THR A 98 12.28 12.19 -21.20
C THR A 98 12.66 10.72 -21.28
N ALA A 99 13.65 10.31 -20.49
CA ALA A 99 14.06 8.92 -20.28
C ALA A 99 14.63 8.80 -18.87
N LEU A 100 14.25 7.75 -18.16
CA LEU A 100 14.70 7.49 -16.79
C LEU A 100 15.08 6.02 -16.65
N GLU A 101 16.35 5.76 -16.28
CA GLU A 101 16.78 4.47 -15.77
C GLU A 101 16.66 4.48 -14.25
N THR A 102 15.95 3.49 -13.69
CA THR A 102 15.67 3.43 -12.26
C THR A 102 15.59 1.99 -11.79
N ASP A 103 15.47 1.76 -10.50
CA ASP A 103 15.13 0.45 -9.94
C ASP A 103 13.69 0.42 -9.41
N LEU A 104 13.10 -0.76 -9.48
CA LEU A 104 11.82 -1.10 -8.87
C LEU A 104 12.02 -2.35 -8.02
N TRP A 105 11.97 -2.17 -6.72
CA TRP A 105 12.19 -3.26 -5.78
C TRP A 105 10.86 -3.97 -5.48
N TYR A 106 10.86 -5.29 -5.54
CA TYR A 106 9.69 -6.10 -5.26
C TYR A 106 9.90 -7.09 -4.13
N MET A 107 8.83 -7.36 -3.41
CA MET A 107 8.82 -8.26 -2.25
C MET A 107 9.07 -9.70 -2.67
N PRO A 108 9.98 -10.44 -2.00
CA PRO A 108 10.24 -11.86 -2.27
C PRO A 108 9.20 -12.79 -1.63
N VAL A 109 8.33 -12.24 -0.78
CA VAL A 109 7.34 -12.98 0.00
C VAL A 109 5.93 -12.48 -0.28
N GLN A 110 4.96 -13.36 -0.12
CA GLN A 110 3.54 -13.01 -0.17
C GLN A 110 3.10 -12.36 1.14
N ARG A 111 2.22 -11.38 1.04
CA ARG A 111 1.53 -10.75 2.16
C ARG A 111 0.08 -10.47 1.75
N PRO A 112 -0.87 -10.33 2.69
CA PRO A 112 -2.25 -9.97 2.34
C PRO A 112 -2.33 -8.77 1.43
N TYR A 113 -1.57 -7.73 1.71
CA TYR A 113 -1.50 -6.50 0.92
C TYR A 113 -0.70 -6.61 -0.39
N ASN A 114 -0.01 -7.70 -0.64
CA ASN A 114 0.72 -7.97 -1.89
C ASN A 114 0.85 -9.48 -2.11
N PRO A 115 -0.13 -10.11 -2.77
CA PRO A 115 -0.15 -11.56 -2.95
C PRO A 115 0.86 -12.08 -3.97
N ASN A 116 1.39 -11.21 -4.86
CA ASN A 116 2.42 -11.57 -5.82
C ASN A 116 3.29 -10.36 -6.21
N GLY A 117 4.30 -10.07 -5.40
CA GLY A 117 5.17 -8.91 -5.58
C GLY A 117 5.90 -8.89 -6.91
N LYS A 118 6.38 -10.04 -7.39
CA LYS A 118 7.08 -10.14 -8.68
C LYS A 118 6.14 -9.81 -9.84
N ARG A 119 4.97 -10.43 -9.91
CA ARG A 119 3.99 -10.19 -10.98
C ARG A 119 3.54 -8.72 -10.99
N MET A 120 3.29 -8.15 -9.82
CA MET A 120 2.93 -6.73 -9.68
C MET A 120 4.04 -5.82 -10.24
N ALA A 121 5.30 -6.09 -9.89
CA ALA A 121 6.42 -5.31 -10.38
C ALA A 121 6.63 -5.45 -11.90
N GLU A 122 6.44 -6.64 -12.46
CA GLU A 122 6.50 -6.87 -13.91
C GLU A 122 5.43 -6.06 -14.67
N MET A 123 4.22 -5.98 -14.13
CA MET A 123 3.15 -5.17 -14.72
C MET A 123 3.48 -3.66 -14.64
N MET A 124 3.93 -3.20 -13.48
CA MET A 124 4.36 -1.81 -13.32
C MET A 124 5.54 -1.46 -14.23
N GLN A 125 6.52 -2.34 -14.35
CA GLN A 125 7.64 -2.17 -15.27
C GLN A 125 7.17 -1.96 -16.72
N ALA A 126 6.22 -2.80 -17.16
CA ALA A 126 5.66 -2.71 -18.51
C ALA A 126 4.89 -1.38 -18.74
N ASP A 127 4.15 -0.90 -17.74
CA ASP A 127 3.43 0.37 -17.83
C ASP A 127 4.39 1.56 -17.80
N LEU A 128 5.37 1.57 -16.93
CA LEU A 128 6.39 2.60 -16.81
C LEU A 128 7.22 2.74 -18.10
N ALA A 129 7.53 1.64 -18.77
CA ALA A 129 8.25 1.64 -20.03
C ALA A 129 7.51 2.43 -21.14
N LYS A 130 6.17 2.41 -21.15
CA LYS A 130 5.34 3.16 -22.12
C LYS A 130 5.52 4.67 -22.01
N VAL A 131 5.89 5.16 -20.84
CA VAL A 131 6.10 6.59 -20.56
C VAL A 131 7.58 6.98 -20.50
N GLY A 132 8.50 6.08 -20.85
CA GLY A 132 9.94 6.34 -20.92
C GLY A 132 10.70 6.09 -19.62
N ILE A 133 10.12 5.35 -18.67
CA ILE A 133 10.78 4.92 -17.44
C ILE A 133 11.17 3.45 -17.54
N ASN A 134 12.46 3.17 -17.64
CA ASN A 134 13.04 1.83 -17.68
C ASN A 134 13.40 1.38 -16.25
N ALA A 135 12.52 0.59 -15.64
CA ALA A 135 12.70 0.11 -14.28
C ALA A 135 13.38 -1.26 -14.27
N LYS A 136 14.54 -1.36 -13.64
CA LYS A 136 15.18 -2.63 -13.35
C LYS A 136 14.53 -3.27 -12.13
N LEU A 137 14.05 -4.51 -12.26
CA LEU A 137 13.46 -5.25 -11.15
C LEU A 137 14.55 -5.78 -10.20
N VAL A 138 14.41 -5.49 -8.91
CA VAL A 138 15.36 -5.88 -7.86
C VAL A 138 14.62 -6.55 -6.71
N SER A 139 15.19 -7.61 -6.17
CA SER A 139 14.67 -8.26 -4.97
C SER A 139 15.82 -8.84 -4.15
N TYR A 140 15.62 -8.99 -2.85
CA TYR A 140 16.55 -9.55 -1.88
C TYR A 140 15.80 -10.54 -0.98
N GLU A 141 16.51 -11.30 -0.16
CA GLU A 141 15.88 -12.04 0.94
C GLU A 141 15.10 -11.07 1.84
N TRP A 142 14.02 -11.53 2.46
CA TRP A 142 13.04 -10.66 3.11
C TRP A 142 13.62 -9.74 4.19
N GLY A 143 14.49 -10.27 5.04
CA GLY A 143 15.14 -9.48 6.09
C GLY A 143 16.04 -8.39 5.51
N GLU A 144 16.84 -8.76 4.52
CA GLU A 144 17.73 -7.84 3.80
C GLU A 144 16.94 -6.82 2.96
N TYR A 145 15.86 -7.25 2.32
CA TYR A 145 14.93 -6.37 1.59
C TYR A 145 14.43 -5.22 2.46
N ARG A 146 13.91 -5.56 3.64
CA ARG A 146 13.39 -4.55 4.58
C ARG A 146 14.48 -3.62 5.10
N LYS A 147 15.63 -4.18 5.47
CA LYS A 147 16.78 -3.41 5.98
C LYS A 147 17.25 -2.39 4.95
N ARG A 148 17.40 -2.79 3.70
CA ARG A 148 17.85 -1.90 2.61
C ARG A 148 16.80 -0.85 2.24
N LEU A 149 15.51 -1.21 2.22
CA LEU A 149 14.43 -0.24 2.05
C LEU A 149 14.47 0.83 3.16
N GLN A 150 14.62 0.41 4.41
CA GLN A 150 14.71 1.33 5.56
C GLN A 150 15.97 2.21 5.49
N ALA A 151 17.06 1.68 4.96
CA ALA A 151 18.29 2.46 4.69
C ALA A 151 18.13 3.45 3.52
N GLY A 152 17.05 3.35 2.72
CA GLY A 152 16.80 4.25 1.59
C GLY A 152 17.67 3.96 0.37
N GLU A 153 18.10 2.71 0.17
CA GLU A 153 18.91 2.33 -0.98
C GLU A 153 18.09 2.30 -2.29
N HIS A 154 16.79 1.99 -2.20
CA HIS A 154 15.87 1.91 -3.32
C HIS A 154 15.56 3.28 -3.95
N GLN A 155 15.16 3.27 -5.21
CA GLN A 155 14.52 4.39 -5.90
C GLN A 155 12.99 4.25 -5.83
N MET A 156 12.47 3.12 -6.28
CA MET A 156 11.07 2.71 -6.07
C MET A 156 11.02 1.36 -5.34
N GLY A 157 10.07 1.17 -4.44
CA GLY A 157 9.96 -0.09 -3.68
C GLY A 157 8.54 -0.43 -3.29
N LEU A 158 8.15 -1.68 -3.54
CA LEU A 158 6.86 -2.23 -3.12
C LEU A 158 6.91 -2.65 -1.66
N LEU A 159 5.95 -2.19 -0.90
CA LEU A 159 5.69 -2.67 0.47
C LEU A 159 4.19 -2.52 0.78
N GLY A 160 3.83 -2.70 2.01
CA GLY A 160 2.51 -2.47 2.53
C GLY A 160 2.49 -2.58 4.04
N TRP A 161 1.31 -2.48 4.60
CA TRP A 161 1.07 -2.58 6.02
C TRP A 161 -0.24 -3.30 6.29
N THR A 162 -0.26 -4.11 7.32
CA THR A 162 -1.48 -4.60 7.94
C THR A 162 -1.58 -3.93 9.30
N GLY A 163 -2.72 -3.29 9.59
CA GLY A 163 -2.90 -2.58 10.84
C GLY A 163 -2.86 -3.50 12.05
N ASP A 164 -2.18 -3.08 13.10
CA ASP A 164 -2.09 -3.80 14.37
C ASP A 164 -3.31 -3.53 15.27
N ASN A 165 -4.03 -2.46 14.97
CA ASN A 165 -5.20 -2.02 15.72
C ASN A 165 -6.15 -1.20 14.83
N GLY A 166 -7.28 -0.77 15.36
CA GLY A 166 -8.29 0.03 14.67
C GLY A 166 -8.05 1.54 14.67
N ASP A 167 -6.86 2.01 15.04
CA ASP A 167 -6.54 3.44 15.04
C ASP A 167 -5.83 3.87 13.75
N PRO A 168 -6.27 4.95 13.08
CA PRO A 168 -5.65 5.46 11.85
C PRO A 168 -4.17 5.80 12.01
N ASP A 169 -3.70 6.19 13.19
CA ASP A 169 -2.28 6.48 13.45
C ASP A 169 -1.38 5.32 13.08
N ASN A 170 -1.89 4.09 13.16
CA ASN A 170 -1.16 2.87 12.80
C ASN A 170 -0.83 2.73 11.31
N PHE A 171 -1.35 3.63 10.48
CA PHE A 171 -0.99 3.75 9.06
C PHE A 171 -0.20 5.02 8.79
N PHE A 172 -0.57 6.13 9.42
CA PHE A 172 0.06 7.41 9.16
C PHE A 172 1.50 7.50 9.67
N PHE A 173 1.87 6.72 10.71
CA PHE A 173 3.26 6.69 11.18
C PHE A 173 4.26 6.22 10.10
N LEU A 174 3.79 5.50 9.06
CA LEU A 174 4.61 5.08 7.93
C LEU A 174 5.12 6.24 7.07
N ALA A 175 4.49 7.42 7.17
CA ALA A 175 4.93 8.66 6.52
C ALA A 175 5.47 9.69 7.53
N GLY A 176 5.54 9.31 8.81
CA GLY A 176 5.96 10.19 9.90
C GLY A 176 7.44 10.52 9.88
N CYS A 177 7.76 11.62 10.57
CA CYS A 177 9.12 12.06 10.81
C CYS A 177 9.40 12.08 12.32
N ASP A 178 10.67 11.98 12.68
CA ASP A 178 11.12 12.13 14.06
C ASP A 178 11.05 13.60 14.54
N LYS A 179 11.43 13.83 15.79
CA LYS A 179 11.44 15.17 16.41
C LYS A 179 12.42 16.15 15.73
N ASP A 180 13.40 15.65 15.00
CA ASP A 180 14.40 16.43 14.29
C ASP A 180 13.99 16.69 12.83
N GLY A 181 12.78 16.28 12.43
CA GLY A 181 12.24 16.43 11.06
C GLY A 181 12.86 15.45 10.07
N LYS A 182 13.47 14.35 10.55
CA LYS A 182 14.02 13.31 9.69
C LYS A 182 13.00 12.17 9.50
N PRO A 183 13.00 11.50 8.34
CA PRO A 183 12.12 10.38 8.10
C PRO A 183 12.26 9.29 9.17
N ALA A 184 11.15 8.92 9.81
CA ALA A 184 11.13 7.80 10.75
C ALA A 184 11.50 6.49 10.04
N GLY A 185 11.97 5.48 10.78
CA GLY A 185 12.52 4.25 10.20
C GLY A 185 11.61 3.50 9.23
N GLN A 186 10.30 3.60 9.40
CA GLN A 186 9.31 2.98 8.50
C GLN A 186 8.89 3.89 7.33
N ASN A 187 9.32 5.16 7.33
CA ASN A 187 9.04 6.08 6.24
C ASN A 187 9.98 5.79 5.06
N LEU A 188 9.51 4.97 4.13
CA LEU A 188 10.30 4.54 2.97
C LEU A 188 10.41 5.61 1.89
N SER A 189 9.43 6.49 1.76
CA SER A 189 9.50 7.61 0.80
C SER A 189 10.57 8.63 1.16
N LYS A 190 11.04 8.61 2.41
CA LYS A 190 11.98 9.60 2.96
C LYS A 190 11.47 11.03 2.90
N MET A 191 10.19 11.22 2.63
CA MET A 191 9.56 12.54 2.63
C MET A 191 9.15 12.93 4.04
N CYS A 192 9.44 14.18 4.41
CA CYS A 192 8.94 14.80 5.62
C CYS A 192 8.13 16.04 5.26
N ASP A 193 6.84 15.98 5.54
CA ASP A 193 5.95 17.15 5.47
C ASP A 193 5.66 17.65 6.88
N ALA A 194 5.97 18.92 7.12
CA ALA A 194 5.86 19.51 8.45
C ALA A 194 4.42 19.53 8.96
N LYS A 195 3.44 19.85 8.07
CA LYS A 195 2.02 19.92 8.45
C LYS A 195 1.45 18.54 8.71
N PHE A 196 1.81 17.55 7.89
CA PHE A 196 1.44 16.16 8.12
C PHE A 196 1.92 15.69 9.50
N ASN A 197 3.19 15.96 9.83
CA ASN A 197 3.77 15.54 11.10
C ASN A 197 3.16 16.29 12.30
N GLU A 198 2.89 17.58 12.17
CA GLU A 198 2.18 18.38 13.18
C GLU A 198 0.79 17.78 13.47
N ASN A 199 0.02 17.48 12.42
CA ASN A 199 -1.31 16.90 12.55
C ASN A 199 -1.25 15.51 13.20
N MET A 200 -0.29 14.67 12.83
CA MET A 200 -0.08 13.36 13.43
C MET A 200 0.20 13.48 14.93
N MET A 201 1.13 14.34 15.31
CA MET A 201 1.49 14.55 16.72
C MET A 201 0.33 15.12 17.54
N LYS A 202 -0.46 16.03 16.96
CA LYS A 202 -1.66 16.59 17.59
C LYS A 202 -2.75 15.52 17.75
N ALA A 203 -3.00 14.70 16.71
CA ALA A 203 -3.99 13.64 16.77
C ALA A 203 -3.71 12.60 17.87
N ARG A 204 -2.44 12.33 18.15
CA ARG A 204 -2.01 11.43 19.24
C ARG A 204 -2.29 11.97 20.64
N GLN A 205 -2.46 13.27 20.79
CA GLN A 205 -2.72 13.92 22.08
C GLN A 205 -4.20 14.11 22.36
N LEU A 206 -5.05 13.94 21.35
CA LEU A 206 -6.49 14.14 21.44
C LEU A 206 -7.20 12.82 21.73
N THR A 207 -8.31 12.92 22.48
CA THR A 207 -9.23 11.81 22.75
C THR A 207 -10.55 11.95 21.97
N ASP A 208 -10.91 13.17 21.55
CA ASP A 208 -12.10 13.40 20.75
C ASP A 208 -11.95 12.87 19.33
N GLN A 209 -12.78 11.90 18.97
CA GLN A 209 -12.73 11.23 17.68
C GLN A 209 -13.03 12.16 16.50
N ALA A 210 -13.93 13.13 16.68
CA ALA A 210 -14.31 14.05 15.62
C ALA A 210 -13.19 15.05 15.31
N GLU A 211 -12.47 15.52 16.32
CA GLU A 211 -11.28 16.36 16.12
C GLU A 211 -10.14 15.56 15.48
N ARG A 212 -9.89 14.35 15.94
CA ARG A 212 -8.91 13.45 15.33
C ARG A 212 -9.25 13.14 13.87
N THR A 213 -10.54 12.92 13.56
CA THR A 213 -11.00 12.67 12.18
C THR A 213 -10.59 13.79 11.24
N LYS A 214 -10.81 15.04 11.63
CA LYS A 214 -10.43 16.20 10.81
C LYS A 214 -8.92 16.23 10.51
N LEU A 215 -8.10 15.95 11.52
CA LEU A 215 -6.64 15.91 11.35
C LEU A 215 -6.22 14.79 10.40
N TYR A 216 -6.79 13.61 10.55
CA TYR A 216 -6.48 12.48 9.65
C TYR A 216 -7.00 12.66 8.23
N GLN A 217 -8.12 13.36 8.03
CA GLN A 217 -8.59 13.72 6.69
C GLN A 217 -7.67 14.74 6.02
N GLU A 218 -7.20 15.74 6.77
CA GLU A 218 -6.17 16.67 6.26
C GLU A 218 -4.87 15.94 5.92
N MET A 219 -4.45 14.96 6.72
CA MET A 219 -3.27 14.14 6.43
C MET A 219 -3.45 13.27 5.18
N GLN A 220 -4.65 12.73 4.92
CA GLN A 220 -4.96 12.01 3.68
C GLN A 220 -4.83 12.93 2.46
N LYS A 221 -5.31 14.17 2.57
CA LYS A 221 -5.16 15.18 1.51
C LYS A 221 -3.69 15.52 1.26
N ILE A 222 -2.91 15.78 2.30
CA ILE A 222 -1.46 16.07 2.18
C ILE A 222 -0.75 14.86 1.54
N HIS A 223 -1.06 13.65 1.98
CA HIS A 223 -0.49 12.43 1.42
C HIS A 223 -0.80 12.29 -0.07
N HIS A 224 -2.05 12.51 -0.46
CA HIS A 224 -2.50 12.46 -1.85
C HIS A 224 -1.79 13.52 -2.71
N ASP A 225 -1.86 14.78 -2.31
CA ASP A 225 -1.34 15.90 -3.11
C ASP A 225 0.18 15.79 -3.33
N ASN A 226 0.91 15.26 -2.36
CA ASN A 226 2.36 15.06 -2.42
C ASN A 226 2.77 13.69 -2.98
N VAL A 227 1.83 12.77 -3.18
CA VAL A 227 2.12 11.36 -3.49
C VAL A 227 3.24 10.84 -2.60
N MET A 228 3.01 10.86 -1.27
CA MET A 228 4.02 10.39 -0.30
C MET A 228 4.38 8.93 -0.56
N TRP A 229 3.44 8.16 -1.03
CA TRP A 229 3.57 6.92 -1.82
C TRP A 229 2.34 6.74 -2.73
N MET A 230 2.45 5.91 -3.74
CA MET A 230 1.31 5.54 -4.57
C MET A 230 0.54 4.42 -3.89
N ASN A 231 -0.69 4.69 -3.47
CA ASN A 231 -1.61 3.68 -2.96
C ASN A 231 -2.00 2.71 -4.08
N ILE A 232 -1.99 1.40 -3.82
CA ILE A 232 -2.33 0.37 -4.82
C ILE A 232 -3.68 -0.25 -4.49
N ALA A 233 -3.76 -0.98 -3.38
CA ALA A 233 -4.94 -1.75 -3.03
C ALA A 233 -5.09 -1.97 -1.53
N HIS A 234 -6.36 -2.13 -1.12
CA HIS A 234 -6.74 -2.78 0.14
C HIS A 234 -7.26 -4.17 -0.18
N SER A 235 -6.69 -5.21 0.38
CA SER A 235 -7.09 -6.57 0.06
C SER A 235 -8.15 -7.12 1.01
N THR A 236 -8.92 -8.07 0.51
CA THR A 236 -9.78 -8.95 1.32
C THR A 236 -8.94 -10.11 1.86
N VAL A 237 -9.15 -10.45 3.12
CA VAL A 237 -8.54 -11.64 3.76
C VAL A 237 -9.50 -12.81 3.58
N PHE A 238 -8.96 -13.95 3.15
CA PHE A 238 -9.70 -15.19 2.96
C PHE A 238 -9.11 -16.27 3.85
N GLU A 239 -9.96 -16.91 4.67
CA GLU A 239 -9.56 -17.99 5.55
C GLU A 239 -10.35 -19.26 5.21
N PRO A 240 -9.73 -20.26 4.57
CA PRO A 240 -10.37 -21.53 4.34
C PRO A 240 -10.40 -22.36 5.61
N THR A 241 -11.60 -22.78 6.03
CA THR A 241 -11.82 -23.66 7.16
C THR A 241 -12.51 -24.93 6.70
N ARG A 242 -12.41 -26.04 7.46
CA ARG A 242 -13.27 -27.19 7.24
C ARG A 242 -14.70 -26.86 7.66
N LYS A 243 -15.70 -27.41 6.99
CA LYS A 243 -17.12 -27.22 7.35
C LYS A 243 -17.47 -27.71 8.75
N SER A 244 -16.67 -28.65 9.31
CA SER A 244 -16.82 -29.10 10.68
C SER A 244 -16.32 -28.09 11.72
N VAL A 245 -15.60 -27.03 11.33
CA VAL A 245 -15.13 -25.98 12.24
C VAL A 245 -16.23 -24.94 12.43
N SER A 246 -16.59 -24.69 13.66
CA SER A 246 -17.55 -23.67 14.07
C SER A 246 -16.90 -22.63 15.00
N GLY A 247 -17.49 -21.44 15.09
CA GLY A 247 -17.05 -20.39 16.03
C GLY A 247 -15.81 -19.62 15.60
N TYR A 248 -15.10 -20.02 14.52
CA TYR A 248 -13.96 -19.26 14.02
C TYR A 248 -14.40 -17.95 13.33
N LYS A 249 -13.70 -16.87 13.66
CA LYS A 249 -13.91 -15.55 13.04
C LYS A 249 -12.62 -15.06 12.41
N VAL A 250 -12.71 -14.53 11.18
CA VAL A 250 -11.56 -13.92 10.51
C VAL A 250 -11.26 -12.59 11.18
N SER A 251 -9.98 -12.40 11.53
CA SER A 251 -9.51 -11.13 12.05
C SER A 251 -9.04 -10.21 10.91
N PRO A 252 -9.48 -8.95 10.84
CA PRO A 252 -8.98 -7.99 9.86
C PRO A 252 -7.50 -7.63 10.07
N PHE A 253 -6.94 -7.96 11.24
CA PHE A 253 -5.55 -7.72 11.61
C PHE A 253 -4.61 -8.87 11.24
N GLY A 254 -5.10 -9.92 10.57
CA GLY A 254 -4.31 -11.10 10.23
C GLY A 254 -3.92 -11.99 11.41
N ALA A 255 -4.52 -11.77 12.59
CA ALA A 255 -4.36 -12.65 13.74
C ALA A 255 -5.29 -13.86 13.64
N HIS A 256 -4.86 -15.01 14.14
CA HIS A 256 -5.70 -16.20 14.23
C HIS A 256 -6.09 -16.42 15.71
N GLU A 257 -7.37 -16.19 15.99
CA GLU A 257 -7.94 -16.37 17.33
C GLU A 257 -8.80 -17.62 17.35
N PHE A 258 -8.43 -18.60 18.19
CA PHE A 258 -9.11 -19.89 18.30
C PHE A 258 -10.03 -19.96 19.53
N GLN A 259 -10.20 -18.87 20.25
CA GLN A 259 -11.17 -18.79 21.34
C GLN A 259 -12.58 -19.02 20.80
N ASN A 260 -13.32 -19.92 21.40
CA ASN A 260 -14.67 -20.36 20.98
C ASN A 260 -14.72 -21.15 19.64
N VAL A 261 -13.60 -21.64 19.14
CA VAL A 261 -13.57 -22.55 18.01
C VAL A 261 -13.84 -23.97 18.49
N ASP A 262 -14.73 -24.66 17.78
CA ASP A 262 -15.08 -26.06 18.03
C ASP A 262 -15.06 -26.85 16.72
N ILE A 263 -14.87 -28.16 16.83
CA ILE A 263 -14.82 -29.07 15.70
C ILE A 263 -15.91 -30.13 15.91
N ALA A 264 -16.92 -30.12 15.05
CA ALA A 264 -17.94 -31.19 15.04
C ALA A 264 -17.30 -32.51 14.59
N GLU A 265 -17.62 -33.58 15.34
CA GLU A 265 -17.19 -34.95 15.05
C GLU A 265 -17.78 -35.47 13.71
#